data_54e0a89bfee6cd8554a05a8f961faa36
#
_entry.id   54e0a89bfee6cd8554a05a8f961faa36
#
_cell.length_a   1.000
_cell.length_b   1.000
_cell.length_c   1.000
_cell.angle_alpha   90.00
_cell.angle_beta   90.00
_cell.angle_gamma   90.00
#
_symmetry.space_group_name_H-M   'P 1'
#
loop_
_entity.id
_entity.type
_entity.pdbx_description
1 polymer ?
#
loop_
_entity_poly.entity_id
_entity_poly.type
_entity_poly.pdbx_seq_one_letter_code
_entity_poly.pdbx_strand_id
1 'polypeptide(L)'
;MLVGLVWGYWHLPANLAGYNDPQHPVRTALFIFPCFTVAFAFVLAWLFKRSGSVWPAALAHAANNNLSARPLMMPCSWAAEQTGGLLSALVVGLIGVMLLVRAHRLR
;
A
#
# COMPACT_ATOMS: atom_id res chain seq x y z
N MET A 1 6.45 11.09 0.60
CA MET A 1 5.37 11.27 -0.38
C MET A 1 5.83 11.00 -1.81
N LEU A 2 6.89 11.69 -2.31
CA LEU A 2 7.35 11.54 -3.69
C LEU A 2 7.64 10.08 -4.08
N VAL A 3 8.35 9.33 -3.23
CA VAL A 3 8.67 7.91 -3.47
C VAL A 3 7.41 7.06 -3.67
N GLY A 4 6.39 7.25 -2.84
CA GLY A 4 5.13 6.52 -2.96
C GLY A 4 4.38 6.85 -4.25
N LEU A 5 4.39 8.12 -4.70
CA LEU A 5 3.80 8.52 -5.97
C LEU A 5 4.54 7.91 -7.16
N VAL A 6 5.88 8.05 -7.19
CA VAL A 6 6.70 7.46 -8.25
C VAL A 6 6.48 5.95 -8.30
N TRP A 7 6.47 5.29 -7.16
CA TRP A 7 6.20 3.85 -7.07
C TRP A 7 4.80 3.48 -7.59
N GLY A 8 3.77 4.24 -7.21
CA GLY A 8 2.40 4.02 -7.68
C GLY A 8 2.27 4.14 -9.19
N TYR A 9 2.81 5.20 -9.77
CA TYR A 9 2.76 5.41 -11.22
C TYR A 9 3.75 4.56 -12.01
N TRP A 10 4.79 4.04 -11.38
CA TRP A 10 5.64 3.01 -11.98
C TRP A 10 4.84 1.76 -12.38
N HIS A 11 3.82 1.42 -11.59
CA HIS A 11 2.93 0.28 -11.85
C HIS A 11 1.78 0.61 -12.83
N LEU A 12 1.72 1.83 -13.36
CA LEU A 12 0.65 2.27 -14.26
C LEU A 12 0.38 1.29 -15.42
N PRO A 13 1.39 0.83 -16.18
CA PRO A 13 1.14 -0.07 -17.31
C PRO A 13 0.52 -1.41 -16.85
N ALA A 14 1.00 -1.99 -15.76
CA ALA A 14 0.49 -3.24 -15.22
C ALA A 14 -0.96 -3.08 -14.71
N ASN A 15 -1.25 -1.98 -14.02
CA ASN A 15 -2.59 -1.71 -13.50
C ASN A 15 -3.59 -1.43 -14.63
N LEU A 16 -3.17 -0.72 -15.69
CA LEU A 16 -4.02 -0.52 -16.88
C LEU A 16 -4.30 -1.83 -17.62
N ALA A 17 -3.36 -2.78 -17.57
CA ALA A 17 -3.57 -4.13 -18.08
C ALA A 17 -4.46 -5.01 -17.17
N GLY A 18 -4.97 -4.47 -16.05
CA GLY A 18 -5.88 -5.18 -15.16
C GLY A 18 -5.19 -6.06 -14.11
N TYR A 19 -3.89 -5.89 -13.85
CA TYR A 19 -3.13 -6.75 -12.94
C TYR A 19 -3.70 -6.78 -11.51
N ASN A 20 -4.05 -5.62 -10.95
CA ASN A 20 -4.59 -5.52 -9.58
C ASN A 20 -6.13 -5.47 -9.53
N ASP A 21 -6.78 -5.00 -10.59
CA ASP A 21 -8.23 -4.91 -10.70
C ASP A 21 -8.66 -5.01 -12.17
N PRO A 22 -8.95 -6.21 -12.66
CA PRO A 22 -9.35 -6.42 -14.05
C PRO A 22 -10.64 -5.70 -14.43
N GLN A 23 -11.49 -5.38 -13.47
CA GLN A 23 -12.81 -4.78 -13.72
C GLN A 23 -12.77 -3.26 -13.79
N HIS A 24 -11.86 -2.64 -13.06
CA HIS A 24 -11.72 -1.17 -13.01
C HIS A 24 -10.26 -0.73 -13.18
N PRO A 25 -9.59 -1.15 -14.26
CA PRO A 25 -8.14 -0.96 -14.40
C PRO A 25 -7.74 0.51 -14.39
N VAL A 26 -8.51 1.38 -15.06
CA VAL A 26 -8.21 2.82 -15.13
C VAL A 26 -8.32 3.49 -13.76
N ARG A 27 -9.39 3.20 -13.01
CA ARG A 27 -9.59 3.75 -11.67
C ARG A 27 -8.47 3.31 -10.73
N THR A 28 -8.13 2.04 -10.77
CA THR A 28 -7.08 1.47 -9.93
C THR A 28 -5.71 2.03 -10.30
N ALA A 29 -5.40 2.14 -11.58
CA ALA A 29 -4.14 2.68 -12.06
C ALA A 29 -3.93 4.16 -11.68
N LEU A 30 -4.95 4.99 -11.83
CA LEU A 30 -4.82 6.44 -11.66
C LEU A 30 -5.00 6.91 -10.21
N PHE A 31 -5.81 6.21 -9.41
CA PHE A 31 -6.22 6.71 -8.10
C PHE A 31 -5.94 5.72 -6.96
N ILE A 32 -6.46 4.49 -7.02
CA ILE A 32 -6.43 3.58 -5.89
C ILE A 32 -5.01 3.14 -5.57
N PHE A 33 -4.29 2.66 -6.57
CA PHE A 33 -2.95 2.12 -6.38
C PHE A 33 -1.94 3.21 -5.98
N PRO A 34 -1.88 4.40 -6.60
CA PRO A 34 -1.04 5.49 -6.12
C PRO A 34 -1.35 5.95 -4.70
N CYS A 35 -2.63 6.03 -4.31
CA CYS A 35 -3.00 6.33 -2.93
C CYS A 35 -2.49 5.28 -1.96
N PHE A 36 -2.64 3.99 -2.29
CA PHE A 36 -2.13 2.89 -1.49
C PHE A 36 -0.61 2.94 -1.34
N THR A 37 0.12 3.12 -2.43
CA THR A 37 1.60 3.16 -2.40
C THR A 37 2.14 4.35 -1.62
N VAL A 38 1.48 5.52 -1.70
CA VAL A 38 1.83 6.68 -0.86
C VAL A 38 1.61 6.35 0.63
N ALA A 39 0.44 5.81 0.98
CA ALA A 39 0.13 5.43 2.36
C ALA A 39 1.13 4.39 2.88
N PHE A 40 1.42 3.36 2.09
CA PHE A 40 2.35 2.30 2.45
C PHE A 40 3.80 2.80 2.55
N ALA A 41 4.20 3.73 1.70
CA ALA A 41 5.52 4.36 1.79
C ALA A 41 5.74 5.08 3.14
N PHE A 42 4.71 5.64 3.77
CA PHE A 42 4.82 6.20 5.12
C PHE A 42 5.11 5.12 6.16
N VAL A 43 4.45 3.97 6.07
CA VAL A 43 4.71 2.84 6.98
C VAL A 43 6.14 2.32 6.83
N LEU A 44 6.60 2.13 5.58
CA LEU A 44 7.96 1.68 5.31
C LEU A 44 9.01 2.69 5.80
N ALA A 45 8.76 3.98 5.58
CA ALA A 45 9.64 5.05 6.07
C ALA A 45 9.69 5.08 7.60
N TRP A 46 8.55 4.86 8.28
CA TRP A 46 8.51 4.76 9.73
C TRP A 46 9.30 3.56 10.24
N LEU A 47 9.10 2.38 9.64
CA LEU A 47 9.86 1.17 9.99
C LEU A 47 11.36 1.39 9.85
N PHE A 48 11.80 1.98 8.75
CA PHE A 48 13.19 2.32 8.51
C PHE A 48 13.73 3.30 9.57
N LYS A 49 13.03 4.39 9.83
CA LYS A 49 13.45 5.40 10.82
C LYS A 49 13.48 4.83 12.24
N ARG A 50 12.54 3.97 12.59
CA ARG A 50 12.43 3.38 13.93
C ARG A 50 13.50 2.34 14.21
N SER A 51 13.83 1.52 13.21
CA SER A 51 14.79 0.43 13.34
C SER A 51 16.25 0.82 13.01
N GLY A 52 16.44 1.90 12.25
CA GLY A 52 17.75 2.24 11.68
C GLY A 52 18.23 1.24 10.61
N SER A 53 17.35 0.33 10.15
CA SER A 53 17.67 -0.76 9.24
C SER A 53 16.65 -0.85 8.11
N VAL A 54 17.12 -1.24 6.93
CA VAL A 54 16.25 -1.47 5.75
C VAL A 54 15.43 -2.76 5.88
N TRP A 55 15.91 -3.73 6.67
CA TRP A 55 15.31 -5.07 6.74
C TRP A 55 13.85 -5.10 7.16
N PRO A 56 13.40 -4.41 8.22
CA PRO A 56 11.98 -4.40 8.58
C PRO A 56 11.08 -3.83 7.48
N ALA A 57 11.54 -2.81 6.78
CA ALA A 57 10.80 -2.23 5.66
C ALA A 57 10.74 -3.21 4.46
N ALA A 58 11.87 -3.87 4.14
CA ALA A 58 11.93 -4.86 3.08
C ALA A 58 11.04 -6.08 3.38
N LEU A 59 11.05 -6.57 4.62
CA LEU A 59 10.19 -7.68 5.05
C LEU A 59 8.70 -7.30 5.01
N ALA A 60 8.34 -6.10 5.45
CA ALA A 60 6.96 -5.61 5.38
C ALA A 60 6.49 -5.50 3.92
N HIS A 61 7.35 -5.03 3.01
CA HIS A 61 7.05 -4.97 1.58
C HIS A 61 6.87 -6.37 0.99
N ALA A 62 7.78 -7.29 1.27
CA ALA A 62 7.68 -8.67 0.80
C ALA A 62 6.43 -9.38 1.34
N ALA A 63 6.09 -9.18 2.61
CA ALA A 63 4.88 -9.71 3.21
C ALA A 63 3.62 -9.16 2.52
N ASN A 64 3.56 -7.85 2.27
CA ASN A 64 2.45 -7.24 1.54
C ASN A 64 2.28 -7.86 0.15
N ASN A 65 3.37 -8.04 -0.61
CA ASN A 65 3.32 -8.63 -1.94
C ASN A 65 2.82 -10.08 -1.88
N ASN A 66 3.26 -10.87 -0.90
CA ASN A 66 2.82 -12.26 -0.76
C ASN A 66 1.34 -12.36 -0.34
N LEU A 67 0.87 -11.49 0.54
CA LEU A 67 -0.53 -11.47 0.97
C LEU A 67 -1.45 -11.01 -0.16
N SER A 68 -1.02 -10.05 -0.97
CA SER A 68 -1.78 -9.54 -2.11
C SER A 68 -1.81 -10.51 -3.30
N ALA A 69 -0.77 -11.34 -3.47
CA ALA A 69 -0.66 -12.29 -4.57
C ALA A 69 -1.44 -13.60 -4.36
N ARG A 70 -2.04 -13.80 -3.18
CA ARG A 70 -2.74 -15.05 -2.90
C ARG A 70 -4.26 -14.86 -2.85
N PRO A 71 -5.01 -15.48 -3.79
CA PRO A 71 -6.45 -15.69 -3.65
C PRO A 71 -6.78 -16.66 -2.49
N LEU A 72 -5.80 -17.04 -1.67
CA LEU A 72 -5.88 -18.14 -0.71
C LEU A 72 -6.57 -17.77 0.59
N MET A 73 -6.87 -16.49 0.84
CA MET A 73 -7.37 -16.11 2.15
C MET A 73 -8.82 -15.65 2.22
N MET A 74 -9.52 -15.52 1.10
CA MET A 74 -10.97 -15.26 1.20
C MET A 74 -11.73 -15.67 -0.06
N PRO A 75 -12.71 -16.56 0.05
CA PRO A 75 -13.84 -16.56 -0.85
C PRO A 75 -14.73 -15.37 -0.45
N CYS A 76 -14.21 -14.17 -0.52
CA CYS A 76 -15.01 -12.98 -0.34
C CYS A 76 -15.54 -12.54 -1.68
N SER A 77 -16.86 -12.39 -1.73
CA SER A 77 -17.57 -11.83 -2.85
C SER A 77 -16.85 -10.59 -3.38
N TRP A 78 -16.80 -10.48 -4.67
CA TRP A 78 -16.24 -9.41 -5.49
C TRP A 78 -16.43 -7.96 -4.92
N ALA A 79 -17.54 -7.68 -4.23
CA ALA A 79 -17.77 -6.39 -3.57
C ALA A 79 -16.84 -6.12 -2.38
N ALA A 80 -16.37 -7.15 -1.69
CA ALA A 80 -15.45 -7.02 -0.56
C ALA A 80 -14.02 -6.78 -1.04
N GLU A 81 -13.66 -7.23 -2.23
CA GLU A 81 -12.33 -7.04 -2.82
C GLU A 81 -12.07 -5.57 -3.17
N GLN A 82 -13.08 -4.86 -3.65
CA GLN A 82 -12.96 -3.43 -3.99
C GLN A 82 -12.99 -2.49 -2.78
N THR A 83 -13.85 -2.77 -1.81
CA THR A 83 -13.87 -2.03 -0.55
C THR A 83 -12.67 -2.37 0.32
N GLY A 84 -12.16 -3.59 0.24
CA GLY A 84 -10.96 -4.03 0.95
C GLY A 84 -9.70 -3.25 0.56
N GLY A 85 -9.52 -2.94 -0.73
CA GLY A 85 -8.38 -2.16 -1.22
C GLY A 85 -8.38 -0.72 -0.71
N LEU A 86 -9.53 -0.04 -0.74
CA LEU A 86 -9.66 1.34 -0.22
C LEU A 86 -9.58 1.38 1.31
N LEU A 87 -10.23 0.44 2.00
CA LEU A 87 -10.17 0.35 3.45
C LEU A 87 -8.75 0.03 3.93
N SER A 88 -8.04 -0.88 3.27
CA SER A 88 -6.64 -1.18 3.62
C SER A 88 -5.73 0.02 3.38
N ALA A 89 -5.91 0.75 2.29
CA ALA A 89 -5.16 1.98 2.02
C ALA A 89 -5.42 3.06 3.07
N LEU A 90 -6.69 3.25 3.49
CA LEU A 90 -7.06 4.19 4.54
C LEU A 90 -6.50 3.78 5.90
N VAL A 91 -6.63 2.51 6.28
CA VAL A 91 -6.12 1.99 7.55
C VAL A 91 -4.60 2.07 7.61
N VAL A 92 -3.92 1.62 6.55
CA VAL A 92 -2.45 1.71 6.44
C VAL A 92 -2.00 3.16 6.45
N GLY A 93 -2.71 4.06 5.75
CA GLY A 93 -2.42 5.49 5.73
C GLY A 93 -2.59 6.14 7.10
N LEU A 94 -3.70 5.86 7.80
CA LEU A 94 -3.96 6.38 9.14
C LEU A 94 -2.92 5.87 10.15
N ILE A 95 -2.58 4.60 10.11
CA ILE A 95 -1.52 4.02 10.94
C ILE A 95 -0.19 4.71 10.65
N GLY A 96 0.18 4.87 9.37
CA GLY A 96 1.41 5.53 8.97
C GLY A 96 1.50 6.97 9.48
N VAL A 97 0.43 7.75 9.32
CA VAL A 97 0.35 9.14 9.82
C VAL A 97 0.42 9.17 11.34
N MET A 98 -0.34 8.33 12.05
CA MET A 98 -0.30 8.27 13.52
C MET A 98 1.09 7.93 14.04
N LEU A 99 1.77 6.99 13.41
CA LEU A 99 3.14 6.60 13.80
C LEU A 99 4.14 7.72 13.57
N LEU A 100 4.02 8.47 12.48
CA LEU A 100 4.87 9.63 12.19
C LEU A 100 4.62 10.79 13.16
N VAL A 101 3.36 11.08 13.48
CA VAL A 101 3.00 12.12 14.46
C VAL A 101 3.53 11.77 15.86
N ARG A 102 3.38 10.49 16.29
CA ARG A 102 3.96 10.04 17.56
C ARG A 102 5.48 10.13 17.58
N ALA A 103 6.15 9.72 16.50
CA ALA A 103 7.60 9.82 16.41
C ALA A 103 8.10 11.27 16.47
N HIS A 104 7.30 12.23 16.00
CA HIS A 104 7.64 13.66 16.05
C HIS A 104 7.44 14.27 17.45
N ARG A 105 6.47 13.77 18.22
CA ARG A 105 6.21 14.24 19.61
C ARG A 105 7.19 13.71 20.66
N LEU A 106 7.93 12.68 20.32
CA LEU A 106 8.90 12.03 21.23
C LEU A 106 10.35 12.52 21.03
N ARG A 107 10.53 13.53 20.19
CA ARG A 107 11.78 14.28 20.00
C ARG A 107 11.70 15.64 20.65
#